data_784266a87347a0a806317f5faaa923fc
#
_entry.id   784266a87347a0a806317f5faaa923fc
#
_cell.length_a   1.000
_cell.length_b   1.000
_cell.length_c   1.000
_cell.angle_alpha   90.00
_cell.angle_beta   90.00
_cell.angle_gamma   90.00
#
_symmetry.space_group_name_H-M   'P 1'
#
loop_
_entity.id
_entity.type
_entity.pdbx_description
1 polymer ?
#
loop_
_entity_poly.entity_id
_entity_poly.type
_entity_poly.pdbx_seq_one_letter_code
_entity_poly.pdbx_strand_id
1 'polypeptide(L)'
;MAKPNKNPLWQTTNKERKSYYVYFCGQNMIYTLVTSFLTAALLFQGLDVTKAAGITLVIKIWDAVNDAIFGAIFDKVRFKNGKKFIPWLKISLFAIPLSTILLFSMPKDGSEAFKLAWYAITYMLWDTAYTLCDVPIYGMVTAMTERVDERTALQSYKSIWGGLGSGISTVIATILVGEGVGLSYSIVSIVVAIGAIATMFPICKYGVERCGGEVDESFTVRKMFKYLFSNKNLLLYYFGYFFNSSLNIMNALNLFVSFYLFNNSMFSMVVMVLSALPMLVFAALVPKFVAKYDKMKIYLTCAVLQVALSVVMWLIGYSNMILFIVLCVLRAIPQGIMGVMVFMFTPDCAEYGKFKTGIEAKGITFAIQTFMVKLTGAVSSALSLFLLGVIGWKDVSQAENFEQLKALGITQTPETLEGLWFIFIMVPAIGVALGAICWMLYRLSDHDVQLMTEANNGKITREEAIAQMKNPKEFLKVK
;
A
#
# COMPACT_ATOMS: atom_id res chain seq x y z
N MET A 1 6.33 28.99 -5.85
CA MET A 1 5.43 28.38 -4.85
C MET A 1 4.55 29.46 -4.25
N ALA A 2 3.26 29.47 -4.57
CA ALA A 2 2.31 30.44 -4.01
C ALA A 2 2.20 30.22 -2.49
N LYS A 3 2.29 31.30 -1.71
CA LYS A 3 2.04 31.22 -0.25
C LYS A 3 0.65 30.62 -0.05
N PRO A 4 0.49 29.60 0.83
CA PRO A 4 -0.82 29.02 1.10
C PRO A 4 -1.74 30.13 1.58
N ASN A 5 -2.86 30.28 0.89
CA ASN A 5 -3.89 31.25 1.21
C ASN A 5 -4.33 30.97 2.66
N LYS A 6 -4.02 31.88 3.58
CA LYS A 6 -4.46 31.77 4.97
C LYS A 6 -5.97 32.00 4.97
N ASN A 7 -6.74 30.93 4.84
CA ASN A 7 -8.17 31.04 5.03
C ASN A 7 -8.41 31.40 6.51
N PRO A 8 -8.84 32.62 6.84
CA PRO A 8 -8.96 33.09 8.23
C PRO A 8 -10.00 32.31 9.05
N LEU A 9 -10.78 31.46 8.41
CA LEU A 9 -11.83 30.64 9.01
C LEU A 9 -11.39 29.23 9.44
N TRP A 10 -10.14 28.83 9.22
CA TRP A 10 -9.68 27.51 9.63
C TRP A 10 -9.59 27.36 11.15
N GLN A 11 -10.09 26.23 11.67
CA GLN A 11 -10.14 25.94 13.11
C GLN A 11 -8.78 25.53 13.68
N THR A 12 -7.91 24.93 12.84
CA THR A 12 -6.59 24.43 13.27
C THR A 12 -5.50 25.46 13.02
N THR A 13 -4.49 25.47 13.88
CA THR A 13 -3.30 26.31 13.71
C THR A 13 -2.31 25.68 12.72
N ASN A 14 -1.39 26.49 12.18
CA ASN A 14 -0.34 26.00 11.28
C ASN A 14 0.56 24.94 11.95
N LYS A 15 0.79 25.01 13.26
CA LYS A 15 1.60 24.04 14.00
C LYS A 15 0.88 22.70 14.10
N GLU A 16 -0.40 22.71 14.37
CA GLU A 16 -1.24 21.50 14.43
C GLU A 16 -1.28 20.80 13.08
N ARG A 17 -1.58 21.54 11.99
CA ARG A 17 -1.61 20.99 10.64
C ARG A 17 -0.27 20.39 10.23
N LYS A 18 0.83 21.14 10.43
CA LYS A 18 2.19 20.63 10.14
C LYS A 18 2.48 19.36 10.93
N SER A 19 2.16 19.31 12.20
CA SER A 19 2.38 18.13 13.02
C SER A 19 1.60 16.92 12.55
N TYR A 20 0.37 17.12 12.04
CA TYR A 20 -0.47 16.05 11.49
C TYR A 20 0.13 15.44 10.24
N TYR A 21 0.43 16.25 9.22
CA TYR A 21 0.90 15.64 7.97
C TYR A 21 2.37 15.22 8.00
N VAL A 22 3.24 15.86 8.78
CA VAL A 22 4.63 15.42 8.99
C VAL A 22 4.70 14.06 9.69
N TYR A 23 3.73 13.73 10.53
CA TYR A 23 3.62 12.39 11.14
C TYR A 23 3.65 11.27 10.09
N PHE A 24 2.95 11.46 8.98
CA PHE A 24 2.89 10.47 7.91
C PHE A 24 4.22 10.24 7.19
N CYS A 25 5.16 11.19 7.29
CA CYS A 25 6.52 10.96 6.81
C CYS A 25 7.19 9.82 7.59
N GLY A 26 7.21 9.89 8.92
CA GLY A 26 7.82 8.84 9.76
C GLY A 26 7.07 7.52 9.71
N GLN A 27 5.74 7.56 9.72
CA GLN A 27 4.92 6.37 9.59
C GLN A 27 5.23 5.62 8.29
N ASN A 28 5.29 6.33 7.16
CA ASN A 28 5.59 5.72 5.86
C ASN A 28 7.07 5.35 5.70
N MET A 29 8.00 6.00 6.40
CA MET A 29 9.40 5.54 6.45
C MET A 29 9.48 4.11 7.01
N ILE A 30 8.83 3.84 8.13
CA ILE A 30 8.78 2.51 8.76
C ILE A 30 8.00 1.52 7.90
N TYR A 31 6.83 1.92 7.40
CA TYR A 31 6.01 1.05 6.55
C TYR A 31 6.75 0.59 5.31
N THR A 32 7.44 1.49 4.63
CA THR A 32 8.22 1.19 3.43
C THR A 32 9.42 0.29 3.74
N LEU A 33 10.10 0.51 4.86
CA LEU A 33 11.20 -0.37 5.28
C LEU A 33 10.70 -1.82 5.43
N VAL A 34 9.57 -2.02 6.07
CA VAL A 34 9.01 -3.37 6.28
C VAL A 34 8.45 -3.95 4.97
N THR A 35 7.69 -3.20 4.20
CA THR A 35 7.06 -3.75 3.00
C THR A 35 8.02 -3.98 1.83
N SER A 36 9.11 -3.22 1.73
CA SER A 36 10.02 -3.30 0.59
C SER A 36 11.35 -4.00 0.90
N PHE A 37 11.80 -3.99 2.16
CA PHE A 37 13.14 -4.48 2.52
C PHE A 37 13.12 -5.70 3.44
N LEU A 38 11.98 -6.04 4.06
CA LEU A 38 11.91 -7.19 4.99
C LEU A 38 12.25 -8.51 4.30
N THR A 39 11.76 -8.74 3.07
CA THR A 39 12.09 -9.95 2.31
C THR A 39 13.60 -10.11 2.16
N ALA A 40 14.30 -9.05 1.77
CA ALA A 40 15.76 -9.07 1.65
C ALA A 40 16.43 -9.32 3.01
N ALA A 41 15.97 -8.66 4.07
CA ALA A 41 16.50 -8.87 5.41
C ALA A 41 16.35 -10.32 5.88
N LEU A 42 15.19 -10.96 5.64
CA LEU A 42 14.95 -12.37 6.00
C LEU A 42 15.89 -13.32 5.25
N LEU A 43 16.18 -13.05 3.98
CA LEU A 43 17.13 -13.84 3.18
C LEU A 43 18.57 -13.73 3.71
N PHE A 44 19.02 -12.53 4.07
CA PHE A 44 20.33 -12.34 4.71
C PHE A 44 20.40 -12.93 6.12
N GLN A 45 19.26 -13.13 6.79
CA GLN A 45 19.17 -13.83 8.08
C GLN A 45 19.17 -15.36 7.94
N GLY A 46 19.07 -15.90 6.72
CA GLY A 46 19.11 -17.34 6.44
C GLY A 46 17.81 -18.06 6.83
N LEU A 47 16.65 -17.43 6.66
CA LEU A 47 15.40 -18.14 6.77
C LEU A 47 15.13 -18.94 5.49
N ASP A 48 14.65 -20.16 5.66
CA ASP A 48 14.10 -20.93 4.54
C ASP A 48 12.92 -20.16 3.91
N VAL A 49 13.05 -19.87 2.62
CA VAL A 49 12.09 -19.02 1.90
C VAL A 49 10.67 -19.60 1.89
N THR A 50 10.54 -20.92 1.80
CA THR A 50 9.25 -21.60 1.75
C THR A 50 8.55 -21.58 3.10
N LYS A 51 9.31 -21.83 4.18
CA LYS A 51 8.77 -21.77 5.54
C LYS A 51 8.43 -20.34 5.95
N ALA A 52 9.29 -19.38 5.60
CA ALA A 52 9.02 -17.96 5.84
C ALA A 52 7.75 -17.48 5.09
N ALA A 53 7.52 -17.94 3.86
CA ALA A 53 6.30 -17.66 3.12
C ALA A 53 5.06 -18.21 3.86
N GLY A 54 5.11 -19.44 4.34
CA GLY A 54 4.01 -20.05 5.11
C GLY A 54 3.70 -19.27 6.39
N ILE A 55 4.73 -18.89 7.15
CA ILE A 55 4.58 -18.07 8.38
C ILE A 55 3.99 -16.71 8.03
N THR A 56 4.44 -16.05 6.97
CA THR A 56 3.89 -14.76 6.53
C THR A 56 2.39 -14.84 6.30
N LEU A 57 1.88 -15.91 5.67
CA LEU A 57 0.43 -16.11 5.51
C LEU A 57 -0.29 -16.27 6.85
N VAL A 58 0.27 -17.04 7.80
CA VAL A 58 -0.32 -17.23 9.14
C VAL A 58 -0.39 -15.91 9.91
N ILE A 59 0.68 -15.12 9.86
CA ILE A 59 0.72 -13.79 10.51
C ILE A 59 -0.39 -12.89 9.97
N LYS A 60 -0.78 -13.03 8.71
CA LYS A 60 -1.83 -12.21 8.11
C LYS A 60 -3.24 -12.56 8.57
N ILE A 61 -3.45 -13.77 9.07
CA ILE A 61 -4.67 -14.12 9.83
C ILE A 61 -4.69 -13.32 11.14
N TRP A 62 -3.51 -13.21 11.78
CA TRP A 62 -3.37 -12.37 12.97
C TRP A 62 -3.69 -10.90 12.69
N ASP A 63 -3.19 -10.30 11.60
CA ASP A 63 -3.47 -8.92 11.21
C ASP A 63 -4.99 -8.64 11.17
N ALA A 64 -5.76 -9.53 10.54
CA ALA A 64 -7.22 -9.41 10.48
C ALA A 64 -7.89 -9.50 11.87
N VAL A 65 -7.37 -10.37 12.76
CA VAL A 65 -7.88 -10.51 14.14
C VAL A 65 -7.48 -9.29 14.97
N ASN A 66 -6.26 -8.83 14.84
CA ASN A 66 -5.68 -7.69 15.54
C ASN A 66 -6.48 -6.40 15.27
N ASP A 67 -6.80 -6.11 14.02
CA ASP A 67 -7.61 -4.95 13.64
C ASP A 67 -9.01 -4.98 14.28
N ALA A 68 -9.65 -6.14 14.34
CA ALA A 68 -10.97 -6.28 14.99
C ALA A 68 -10.90 -6.06 16.52
N ILE A 69 -9.84 -6.58 17.18
CA ILE A 69 -9.61 -6.40 18.60
C ILE A 69 -9.35 -4.92 18.91
N PHE A 70 -8.43 -4.29 18.20
CA PHE A 70 -8.07 -2.90 18.45
C PHE A 70 -9.15 -1.93 18.04
N GLY A 71 -9.93 -2.20 17.00
CA GLY A 71 -11.14 -1.44 16.67
C GLY A 71 -12.09 -1.39 17.88
N ALA A 72 -12.36 -2.53 18.50
CA ALA A 72 -13.20 -2.59 19.71
C ALA A 72 -12.58 -1.91 20.93
N ILE A 73 -11.25 -1.97 21.08
CA ILE A 73 -10.52 -1.29 22.17
C ILE A 73 -10.60 0.23 22.00
N PHE A 74 -10.35 0.75 20.80
CA PHE A 74 -10.41 2.19 20.51
C PHE A 74 -11.80 2.79 20.75
N ASP A 75 -12.85 1.99 20.56
CA ASP A 75 -14.22 2.45 20.83
C ASP A 75 -14.56 2.51 22.31
N LYS A 76 -14.02 1.58 23.09
CA LYS A 76 -14.35 1.45 24.53
C LYS A 76 -13.42 2.25 25.44
N VAL A 77 -12.14 2.37 25.09
CA VAL A 77 -11.15 3.01 25.97
C VAL A 77 -11.27 4.52 25.93
N ARG A 78 -11.51 5.11 27.10
CA ARG A 78 -11.48 6.56 27.34
C ARG A 78 -10.35 6.86 28.31
N PHE A 79 -9.43 7.71 27.93
CA PHE A 79 -8.35 8.14 28.81
C PHE A 79 -8.82 9.19 29.81
N LYS A 80 -8.22 9.22 30.99
CA LYS A 80 -8.57 10.17 32.09
C LYS A 80 -8.44 11.64 31.68
N ASN A 81 -7.65 11.96 30.66
CA ASN A 81 -7.46 13.32 30.13
C ASN A 81 -8.51 13.76 29.10
N GLY A 82 -9.57 12.97 28.88
CA GLY A 82 -10.63 13.25 27.92
C GLY A 82 -10.22 13.09 26.43
N LYS A 83 -8.96 12.76 26.13
CA LYS A 83 -8.46 12.56 24.77
C LYS A 83 -8.69 11.13 24.31
N LYS A 84 -9.00 10.96 23.03
CA LYS A 84 -9.27 9.64 22.42
C LYS A 84 -8.05 9.11 21.66
N PHE A 85 -7.39 9.92 20.83
CA PHE A 85 -6.38 9.49 19.86
C PHE A 85 -4.93 9.78 20.29
N ILE A 86 -4.65 10.97 20.83
CA ILE A 86 -3.28 11.39 21.19
C ILE A 86 -2.57 10.44 22.15
N PRO A 87 -3.22 9.87 23.18
CA PRO A 87 -2.54 8.91 24.05
C PRO A 87 -2.03 7.66 23.32
N TRP A 88 -2.79 7.15 22.37
CA TRP A 88 -2.37 6.01 21.52
C TRP A 88 -1.19 6.38 20.64
N LEU A 89 -1.19 7.59 20.04
CA LEU A 89 -0.07 8.10 19.25
C LEU A 89 1.21 8.28 20.08
N LYS A 90 1.11 8.58 21.37
CA LYS A 90 2.25 8.62 22.29
C LYS A 90 2.81 7.23 22.58
N ILE A 91 1.97 6.21 22.73
CA ILE A 91 2.39 4.82 22.91
C ILE A 91 3.07 4.33 21.62
N SER A 92 2.44 4.56 20.48
CA SER A 92 2.94 4.12 19.18
C SER A 92 4.26 4.79 18.77
N LEU A 93 4.53 6.01 19.27
CA LEU A 93 5.79 6.73 19.03
C LEU A 93 7.04 5.91 19.39
N PHE A 94 6.94 5.05 20.40
CA PHE A 94 8.02 4.15 20.83
C PHE A 94 7.78 2.71 20.42
N ALA A 95 6.52 2.25 20.44
CA ALA A 95 6.17 0.87 20.14
C ALA A 95 6.52 0.48 18.70
N ILE A 96 6.22 1.35 17.70
CA ILE A 96 6.52 1.06 16.30
C ILE A 96 8.02 1.03 16.01
N PRO A 97 8.82 2.05 16.37
CA PRO A 97 10.26 2.01 16.14
C PRO A 97 10.93 0.82 16.83
N LEU A 98 10.55 0.53 18.08
CA LEU A 98 11.12 -0.58 18.84
C LEU A 98 10.80 -1.93 18.17
N SER A 99 9.54 -2.17 17.83
CA SER A 99 9.14 -3.42 17.15
C SER A 99 9.77 -3.54 15.75
N THR A 100 9.98 -2.43 15.05
CA THR A 100 10.71 -2.42 13.76
C THR A 100 12.16 -2.85 13.96
N ILE A 101 12.86 -2.28 14.95
CA ILE A 101 14.24 -2.66 15.26
C ILE A 101 14.33 -4.14 15.63
N LEU A 102 13.42 -4.64 16.48
CA LEU A 102 13.38 -6.06 16.85
C LEU A 102 13.16 -6.97 15.64
N LEU A 103 12.27 -6.58 14.72
CA LEU A 103 11.96 -7.34 13.51
C LEU A 103 13.20 -7.50 12.60
N PHE A 104 14.01 -6.45 12.46
CA PHE A 104 15.21 -6.46 11.64
C PHE A 104 16.49 -6.92 12.40
N SER A 105 16.40 -7.20 13.71
CA SER A 105 17.53 -7.60 14.56
C SER A 105 17.46 -9.07 15.00
N MET A 106 17.06 -9.94 14.08
CA MET A 106 16.98 -11.39 14.35
C MET A 106 18.39 -11.97 14.56
N PRO A 107 18.64 -12.72 15.64
CA PRO A 107 19.94 -13.38 15.87
C PRO A 107 20.25 -14.43 14.80
N LYS A 108 21.46 -14.35 14.19
CA LYS A 108 21.89 -15.27 13.13
C LYS A 108 22.21 -16.68 13.60
N ASP A 109 22.72 -16.82 14.83
CA ASP A 109 23.20 -18.07 15.39
C ASP A 109 22.08 -18.97 15.96
N GLY A 110 20.83 -18.53 15.86
CA GLY A 110 19.67 -19.29 16.30
C GLY A 110 19.33 -20.48 15.40
N SER A 111 18.74 -21.53 15.98
CA SER A 111 18.16 -22.61 15.19
C SER A 111 17.08 -22.07 14.22
N GLU A 112 16.81 -22.79 13.15
CA GLU A 112 15.80 -22.40 12.18
C GLU A 112 14.42 -22.18 12.83
N ALA A 113 14.03 -23.06 13.75
CA ALA A 113 12.79 -22.92 14.51
C ALA A 113 12.75 -21.64 15.35
N PHE A 114 13.88 -21.27 15.97
CA PHE A 114 14.02 -20.03 16.71
C PHE A 114 13.86 -18.81 15.79
N LYS A 115 14.53 -18.80 14.62
CA LYS A 115 14.43 -17.70 13.64
C LYS A 115 13.01 -17.52 13.13
N LEU A 116 12.31 -18.61 12.81
CA LEU A 116 10.93 -18.60 12.38
C LEU A 116 9.98 -18.07 13.48
N ALA A 117 10.19 -18.51 14.74
CA ALA A 117 9.44 -18.01 15.89
C ALA A 117 9.73 -16.52 16.15
N TRP A 118 11.00 -16.11 16.08
CA TRP A 118 11.40 -14.70 16.20
C TRP A 118 10.69 -13.84 15.16
N TYR A 119 10.75 -14.24 13.88
CA TYR A 119 10.07 -13.55 12.79
C TYR A 119 8.57 -13.43 13.05
N ALA A 120 7.90 -14.54 13.39
CA ALA A 120 6.47 -14.54 13.66
C ALA A 120 6.09 -13.58 14.80
N ILE A 121 6.76 -13.69 15.95
CA ILE A 121 6.46 -12.89 17.14
C ILE A 121 6.75 -11.42 16.91
N THR A 122 7.92 -11.08 16.35
CA THR A 122 8.30 -9.68 16.14
C THR A 122 7.47 -9.01 15.06
N TYR A 123 7.05 -9.74 14.01
CA TYR A 123 6.14 -9.20 13.02
C TYR A 123 4.74 -8.98 13.61
N MET A 124 4.21 -9.90 14.42
CA MET A 124 2.93 -9.71 15.11
C MET A 124 2.97 -8.51 16.06
N LEU A 125 4.08 -8.31 16.77
CA LEU A 125 4.31 -7.14 17.62
C LEU A 125 4.34 -5.86 16.80
N TRP A 126 5.05 -5.87 15.66
CA TRP A 126 5.14 -4.74 14.74
C TRP A 126 3.76 -4.38 14.17
N ASP A 127 3.00 -5.36 13.72
CA ASP A 127 1.67 -5.18 13.16
C ASP A 127 0.70 -4.60 14.20
N THR A 128 0.74 -5.12 15.43
CA THR A 128 -0.02 -4.58 16.55
C THR A 128 0.36 -3.13 16.87
N ALA A 129 1.66 -2.83 16.93
CA ALA A 129 2.15 -1.47 17.14
C ALA A 129 1.74 -0.54 15.99
N TYR A 130 1.72 -1.03 14.75
CA TYR A 130 1.28 -0.27 13.58
C TYR A 130 -0.22 0.05 13.64
N THR A 131 -1.07 -0.88 14.04
CA THR A 131 -2.50 -0.65 14.27
C THR A 131 -2.74 0.41 15.36
N LEU A 132 -1.92 0.41 16.43
CA LEU A 132 -1.97 1.43 17.50
C LEU A 132 -1.68 2.85 17.00
N CYS A 133 -1.01 3.02 15.88
CA CYS A 133 -0.80 4.34 15.28
C CYS A 133 -1.76 4.65 14.14
N ASP A 134 -2.02 3.67 13.29
CA ASP A 134 -2.74 3.87 12.03
C ASP A 134 -4.18 4.31 12.28
N VAL A 135 -4.93 3.58 13.09
CA VAL A 135 -6.32 3.92 13.40
C VAL A 135 -6.44 5.29 14.09
N PRO A 136 -5.67 5.62 15.17
CA PRO A 136 -5.77 6.91 15.81
C PRO A 136 -5.36 8.08 14.93
N ILE A 137 -4.30 7.96 14.10
CA ILE A 137 -3.87 9.10 13.27
C ILE A 137 -4.87 9.40 12.15
N TYR A 138 -5.52 8.38 11.58
CA TYR A 138 -6.59 8.60 10.61
C TYR A 138 -7.84 9.20 11.27
N GLY A 139 -8.18 8.78 12.49
CA GLY A 139 -9.27 9.37 13.28
C GLY A 139 -8.98 10.81 13.70
N MET A 140 -7.71 11.15 13.87
CA MET A 140 -7.29 12.49 14.33
C MET A 140 -7.77 13.61 13.41
N VAL A 141 -7.89 13.41 12.10
CA VAL A 141 -8.37 14.44 11.16
C VAL A 141 -9.78 14.91 11.48
N THR A 142 -10.65 13.98 11.89
CA THR A 142 -12.04 14.32 12.28
C THR A 142 -12.11 14.95 13.67
N ALA A 143 -11.18 14.60 14.55
CA ALA A 143 -11.08 15.18 15.89
C ALA A 143 -10.45 16.58 15.89
N MET A 144 -9.65 16.92 14.90
CA MET A 144 -8.99 18.22 14.79
C MET A 144 -9.92 19.33 14.30
N THR A 145 -10.81 19.04 13.34
CA THR A 145 -11.70 20.02 12.71
C THR A 145 -12.99 19.40 12.19
N GLU A 146 -14.09 20.16 12.25
CA GLU A 146 -15.38 19.79 11.64
C GLU A 146 -15.47 20.20 10.17
N ARG A 147 -14.59 21.09 9.71
CA ARG A 147 -14.63 21.67 8.38
C ARG A 147 -14.15 20.67 7.32
N VAL A 148 -14.99 20.40 6.33
CA VAL A 148 -14.71 19.48 5.24
C VAL A 148 -13.56 19.96 4.33
N ASP A 149 -13.50 21.28 4.03
CA ASP A 149 -12.43 21.87 3.23
C ASP A 149 -11.06 21.75 3.90
N GLU A 150 -11.00 21.94 5.21
CA GLU A 150 -9.79 21.80 6.00
C GLU A 150 -9.34 20.32 6.10
N ARG A 151 -10.29 19.39 6.33
CA ARG A 151 -10.03 17.95 6.32
C ARG A 151 -9.45 17.49 4.96
N THR A 152 -10.01 17.98 3.85
CA THR A 152 -9.55 17.67 2.51
C THR A 152 -8.11 18.17 2.30
N ALA A 153 -7.79 19.38 2.74
CA ALA A 153 -6.43 19.91 2.68
C ALA A 153 -5.44 19.07 3.50
N LEU A 154 -5.82 18.70 4.74
CA LEU A 154 -5.01 17.84 5.61
C LEU A 154 -4.71 16.49 4.97
N GLN A 155 -5.71 15.85 4.35
CA GLN A 155 -5.55 14.57 3.65
C GLN A 155 -4.64 14.68 2.41
N SER A 156 -4.73 15.79 1.67
CA SER A 156 -3.86 16.04 0.51
C SER A 156 -2.40 16.18 0.93
N TYR A 157 -2.12 17.01 1.94
CA TYR A 157 -0.77 17.19 2.46
C TYR A 157 -0.21 15.91 3.11
N LYS A 158 -1.05 15.13 3.81
CA LYS A 158 -0.70 13.81 4.33
C LYS A 158 -0.15 12.90 3.25
N SER A 159 -0.80 12.83 2.09
CA SER A 159 -0.36 11.98 0.98
C SER A 159 1.01 12.40 0.43
N ILE A 160 1.26 13.71 0.33
CA ILE A 160 2.56 14.23 -0.10
C ILE A 160 3.66 13.85 0.91
N TRP A 161 3.45 14.08 2.20
CA TRP A 161 4.43 13.79 3.23
C TRP A 161 4.65 12.28 3.42
N GLY A 162 3.60 11.47 3.25
CA GLY A 162 3.71 10.02 3.22
C GLY A 162 4.58 9.53 2.06
N GLY A 163 4.36 10.07 0.85
CA GLY A 163 5.20 9.77 -0.31
C GLY A 163 6.67 10.17 -0.12
N LEU A 164 6.92 11.35 0.49
CA LEU A 164 8.28 11.78 0.86
C LEU A 164 8.92 10.81 1.85
N GLY A 165 8.19 10.36 2.88
CA GLY A 165 8.67 9.38 3.85
C GLY A 165 9.06 8.05 3.21
N SER A 166 8.22 7.54 2.30
CA SER A 166 8.53 6.33 1.54
C SER A 166 9.80 6.49 0.69
N GLY A 167 9.92 7.61 -0.01
CA GLY A 167 11.11 7.91 -0.81
C GLY A 167 12.38 8.01 0.03
N ILE A 168 12.34 8.74 1.14
CA ILE A 168 13.46 8.89 2.09
C ILE A 168 13.89 7.52 2.63
N SER A 169 12.95 6.69 3.06
CA SER A 169 13.24 5.35 3.58
C SER A 169 13.89 4.48 2.52
N THR A 170 13.38 4.49 1.30
CA THR A 170 13.94 3.71 0.18
C THR A 170 15.38 4.14 -0.12
N VAL A 171 15.64 5.45 -0.22
CA VAL A 171 16.98 5.99 -0.48
C VAL A 171 17.94 5.63 0.64
N ILE A 172 17.57 5.87 1.91
CA ILE A 172 18.40 5.55 3.07
C ILE A 172 18.71 4.05 3.11
N ALA A 173 17.69 3.19 3.01
CA ALA A 173 17.88 1.76 3.11
C ALA A 173 18.76 1.23 1.95
N THR A 174 18.49 1.65 0.70
CA THR A 174 19.26 1.19 -0.46
C THR A 174 20.73 1.62 -0.37
N ILE A 175 21.01 2.87 0.03
CA ILE A 175 22.40 3.36 0.17
C ILE A 175 23.13 2.65 1.30
N LEU A 176 22.49 2.49 2.45
CA LEU A 176 23.16 1.95 3.64
C LEU A 176 23.43 0.44 3.53
N VAL A 177 22.53 -0.32 2.88
CA VAL A 177 22.70 -1.77 2.68
C VAL A 177 23.53 -2.09 1.43
N GLY A 178 23.56 -1.14 0.49
CA GLY A 178 24.25 -1.29 -0.80
C GLY A 178 25.76 -1.35 -0.73
N GLU A 179 26.34 -1.66 -1.87
CA GLU A 179 27.77 -1.72 -2.08
C GLU A 179 28.41 -0.34 -1.82
N GLY A 180 29.48 -0.33 -1.05
CA GLY A 180 30.23 0.88 -0.67
C GLY A 180 29.94 1.41 0.73
N VAL A 181 28.80 1.09 1.35
CA VAL A 181 28.50 1.39 2.76
C VAL A 181 28.37 0.10 3.58
N GLY A 182 27.58 -0.85 3.10
CA GLY A 182 27.55 -2.23 3.60
C GLY A 182 27.08 -2.36 5.06
N LEU A 183 26.06 -1.62 5.49
CA LEU A 183 25.49 -1.77 6.82
C LEU A 183 24.46 -2.91 6.85
N SER A 184 24.32 -3.53 8.02
CA SER A 184 23.28 -4.53 8.25
C SER A 184 21.88 -3.90 8.29
N TYR A 185 20.85 -4.68 7.97
CA TYR A 185 19.45 -4.23 8.07
C TYR A 185 19.05 -3.81 9.47
N SER A 186 19.67 -4.38 10.52
CA SER A 186 19.46 -3.96 11.91
C SER A 186 19.87 -2.51 12.12
N ILE A 187 21.04 -2.09 11.62
CA ILE A 187 21.52 -0.70 11.73
C ILE A 187 20.62 0.23 10.90
N VAL A 188 20.24 -0.18 9.69
CA VAL A 188 19.33 0.60 8.84
C VAL A 188 18.00 0.82 9.53
N SER A 189 17.45 -0.20 10.20
CA SER A 189 16.19 -0.07 10.96
C SER A 189 16.30 0.94 12.11
N ILE A 190 17.44 1.03 12.78
CA ILE A 190 17.71 2.03 13.84
C ILE A 190 17.71 3.44 13.24
N VAL A 191 18.41 3.65 12.12
CA VAL A 191 18.50 4.96 11.45
C VAL A 191 17.10 5.44 11.02
N VAL A 192 16.33 4.56 10.38
CA VAL A 192 14.95 4.85 9.96
C VAL A 192 14.04 5.11 11.16
N ALA A 193 14.19 4.33 12.24
CA ALA A 193 13.44 4.50 13.48
C ALA A 193 13.68 5.87 14.14
N ILE A 194 14.92 6.35 14.18
CA ILE A 194 15.24 7.69 14.70
C ILE A 194 14.57 8.77 13.85
N GLY A 195 14.66 8.68 12.52
CA GLY A 195 13.98 9.60 11.60
C GLY A 195 12.45 9.59 11.77
N ALA A 196 11.88 8.41 11.97
CA ALA A 196 10.45 8.25 12.21
C ALA A 196 10.02 8.89 13.53
N ILE A 197 10.73 8.66 14.63
CA ILE A 197 10.44 9.29 15.93
C ILE A 197 10.48 10.81 15.79
N ALA A 198 11.50 11.36 15.13
CA ALA A 198 11.65 12.81 14.95
C ALA A 198 10.45 13.45 14.21
N THR A 199 9.92 12.76 13.21
CA THR A 199 8.79 13.25 12.40
C THR A 199 7.41 12.93 13.01
N MET A 200 7.30 11.85 13.79
CA MET A 200 6.06 11.46 14.47
C MET A 200 5.83 12.22 15.79
N PHE A 201 6.90 12.63 16.49
CA PHE A 201 6.82 13.31 17.79
C PHE A 201 5.97 14.59 17.79
N PRO A 202 6.03 15.49 16.77
CA PRO A 202 5.31 16.77 16.80
C PRO A 202 3.80 16.64 17.04
N ILE A 203 3.12 15.62 16.53
CA ILE A 203 1.67 15.45 16.74
C ILE A 203 1.35 15.14 18.21
N CYS A 204 2.23 14.44 18.91
CA CYS A 204 2.07 14.12 20.32
C CYS A 204 2.14 15.38 21.22
N LYS A 205 2.84 16.43 20.73
CA LYS A 205 3.02 17.71 21.43
C LYS A 205 2.00 18.78 20.99
N TYR A 206 1.74 18.90 19.71
CA TYR A 206 0.95 19.99 19.12
C TYR A 206 -0.43 19.55 18.64
N GLY A 207 -0.73 18.25 18.60
CA GLY A 207 -2.05 17.74 18.24
C GLY A 207 -3.12 18.18 19.25
N VAL A 208 -4.27 18.61 18.75
CA VAL A 208 -5.41 19.04 19.57
C VAL A 208 -6.66 18.31 19.07
N GLU A 209 -7.34 17.63 19.98
CA GLU A 209 -8.64 17.01 19.73
C GLU A 209 -9.72 17.99 20.19
N ARG A 210 -10.50 18.55 19.26
CA ARG A 210 -11.58 19.52 19.51
C ARG A 210 -12.95 18.89 19.41
N CYS A 211 -13.11 17.96 18.47
CA CYS A 211 -14.38 17.36 18.13
C CYS A 211 -14.42 15.94 18.71
N GLY A 212 -15.50 15.58 19.40
CA GLY A 212 -15.76 14.20 19.81
C GLY A 212 -16.07 13.38 18.55
N GLY A 213 -15.15 12.51 18.16
CA GLY A 213 -15.41 11.59 17.05
C GLY A 213 -16.56 10.66 17.40
N GLU A 214 -17.72 10.85 16.78
CA GLU A 214 -18.76 9.83 16.75
C GLU A 214 -18.22 8.66 15.96
N VAL A 215 -18.24 7.48 16.58
CA VAL A 215 -17.89 6.23 15.91
C VAL A 215 -19.16 5.76 15.22
N ASP A 216 -19.07 5.62 13.91
CA ASP A 216 -20.13 5.05 13.08
C ASP A 216 -20.45 3.62 13.55
N GLU A 217 -21.71 3.22 13.37
CA GLU A 217 -22.30 1.98 13.88
C GLU A 217 -21.40 0.73 13.79
N SER A 218 -21.54 -0.14 14.78
CA SER A 218 -20.83 -1.40 14.96
C SER A 218 -20.53 -2.17 13.65
N PHE A 219 -19.33 -1.94 13.14
CA PHE A 219 -18.77 -2.67 12.03
C PHE A 219 -18.55 -4.13 12.43
N THR A 220 -19.09 -5.07 11.65
CA THR A 220 -18.88 -6.49 11.86
C THR A 220 -18.32 -7.10 10.58
N VAL A 221 -17.24 -7.86 10.67
CA VAL A 221 -16.62 -8.57 9.53
C VAL A 221 -17.65 -9.38 8.73
N ARG A 222 -18.63 -10.00 9.42
CA ARG A 222 -19.73 -10.72 8.75
C ARG A 222 -20.59 -9.81 7.90
N LYS A 223 -20.90 -8.58 8.36
CA LYS A 223 -21.66 -7.59 7.56
C LYS A 223 -20.86 -7.16 6.34
N MET A 224 -19.55 -6.98 6.47
CA MET A 224 -18.63 -6.62 5.39
C MET A 224 -18.65 -7.66 4.27
N PHE A 225 -18.43 -8.93 4.58
CA PHE A 225 -18.46 -10.00 3.58
C PHE A 225 -19.85 -10.16 2.94
N LYS A 226 -20.92 -10.10 3.75
CA LYS A 226 -22.28 -10.14 3.21
C LYS A 226 -22.53 -9.02 2.21
N TYR A 227 -22.08 -7.79 2.50
CA TYR A 227 -22.22 -6.65 1.60
C TYR A 227 -21.36 -6.80 0.35
N LEU A 228 -20.10 -7.24 0.49
CA LEU A 228 -19.20 -7.50 -0.63
C LEU A 228 -19.83 -8.47 -1.65
N PHE A 229 -20.37 -9.60 -1.19
CA PHE A 229 -21.01 -10.60 -2.06
C PHE A 229 -22.36 -10.13 -2.63
N SER A 230 -23.04 -9.19 -2.00
CA SER A 230 -24.29 -8.60 -2.52
C SER A 230 -24.04 -7.53 -3.60
N ASN A 231 -22.85 -6.90 -3.59
CA ASN A 231 -22.48 -5.85 -4.53
C ASN A 231 -21.53 -6.41 -5.62
N LYS A 232 -22.12 -6.89 -6.71
CA LYS A 232 -21.40 -7.55 -7.80
C LYS A 232 -20.26 -6.69 -8.39
N ASN A 233 -20.49 -5.39 -8.57
CA ASN A 233 -19.49 -4.50 -9.15
C ASN A 233 -18.32 -4.29 -8.18
N LEU A 234 -18.59 -4.16 -6.88
CA LEU A 234 -17.57 -4.10 -5.83
C LEU A 234 -16.76 -5.38 -5.78
N LEU A 235 -17.43 -6.54 -5.83
CA LEU A 235 -16.77 -7.85 -5.85
C LEU A 235 -15.85 -8.00 -7.06
N LEU A 236 -16.33 -7.70 -8.27
CA LEU A 236 -15.54 -7.80 -9.51
C LEU A 236 -14.36 -6.85 -9.50
N TYR A 237 -14.56 -5.63 -9.01
CA TYR A 237 -13.48 -4.65 -8.91
C TYR A 237 -12.39 -5.12 -7.97
N TYR A 238 -12.74 -5.55 -6.75
CA TYR A 238 -11.74 -6.00 -5.78
C TYR A 238 -11.16 -7.37 -6.09
N PHE A 239 -11.84 -8.21 -6.85
CA PHE A 239 -11.25 -9.45 -7.35
C PHE A 239 -10.15 -9.17 -8.38
N GLY A 240 -10.38 -8.20 -9.27
CA GLY A 240 -9.34 -7.70 -10.18
C GLY A 240 -8.19 -7.01 -9.44
N TYR A 241 -8.49 -6.20 -8.44
CA TYR A 241 -7.50 -5.58 -7.58
C TYR A 241 -6.65 -6.62 -6.83
N PHE A 242 -7.28 -7.70 -6.35
CA PHE A 242 -6.58 -8.79 -5.67
C PHE A 242 -5.50 -9.39 -6.57
N PHE A 243 -5.80 -9.76 -7.80
CA PHE A 243 -4.80 -10.31 -8.72
C PHE A 243 -3.71 -9.30 -9.04
N ASN A 244 -4.09 -8.09 -9.41
CA ASN A 244 -3.13 -7.03 -9.76
C ASN A 244 -2.15 -6.72 -8.63
N SER A 245 -2.63 -6.62 -7.41
CA SER A 245 -1.80 -6.19 -6.28
C SER A 245 -1.08 -7.35 -5.59
N SER A 246 -1.70 -8.54 -5.49
CA SER A 246 -1.08 -9.72 -4.88
C SER A 246 0.09 -10.26 -5.68
N LEU A 247 0.03 -10.16 -7.02
CA LEU A 247 1.12 -10.61 -7.89
C LEU A 247 2.17 -9.52 -8.13
N ASN A 248 2.01 -8.32 -7.57
CA ASN A 248 2.99 -7.25 -7.69
C ASN A 248 4.14 -7.42 -6.69
N ILE A 249 5.04 -8.35 -6.96
CA ILE A 249 6.19 -8.74 -6.12
C ILE A 249 7.46 -7.93 -6.40
N MET A 250 7.43 -6.97 -7.34
CA MET A 250 8.62 -6.26 -7.80
C MET A 250 9.38 -5.56 -6.68
N ASN A 251 8.67 -4.88 -5.77
CA ASN A 251 9.30 -4.13 -4.70
C ASN A 251 10.16 -5.01 -3.78
N ALA A 252 9.69 -6.22 -3.48
CA ALA A 252 10.39 -7.17 -2.62
C ALA A 252 11.67 -7.74 -3.26
N LEU A 253 11.71 -7.83 -4.60
CA LEU A 253 12.80 -8.46 -5.34
C LEU A 253 13.75 -7.46 -6.00
N ASN A 254 13.42 -6.19 -6.02
CA ASN A 254 14.09 -5.15 -6.81
C ASN A 254 15.60 -5.05 -6.51
N LEU A 255 16.01 -5.14 -5.25
CA LEU A 255 17.42 -5.09 -4.86
C LEU A 255 18.21 -6.29 -5.38
N PHE A 256 17.65 -7.50 -5.28
CA PHE A 256 18.31 -8.71 -5.77
C PHE A 256 18.39 -8.74 -7.29
N VAL A 257 17.34 -8.30 -7.98
CA VAL A 257 17.37 -8.12 -9.44
C VAL A 257 18.47 -7.14 -9.83
N SER A 258 18.56 -6.00 -9.16
CA SER A 258 19.59 -4.98 -9.43
C SER A 258 20.99 -5.52 -9.17
N PHE A 259 21.20 -6.23 -8.07
CA PHE A 259 22.49 -6.81 -7.70
C PHE A 259 22.94 -7.92 -8.66
N TYR A 260 22.09 -8.94 -8.86
CA TYR A 260 22.48 -10.13 -9.61
C TYR A 260 22.41 -9.98 -11.13
N LEU A 261 21.44 -9.24 -11.66
CA LEU A 261 21.25 -9.08 -13.11
C LEU A 261 21.97 -7.86 -13.68
N PHE A 262 22.17 -6.81 -12.86
CA PHE A 262 22.82 -5.57 -13.27
C PHE A 262 24.12 -5.29 -12.52
N ASN A 263 24.61 -6.23 -11.70
CA ASN A 263 25.87 -6.17 -10.94
C ASN A 263 26.01 -4.95 -10.01
N ASN A 264 24.92 -4.32 -9.63
CA ASN A 264 24.90 -3.15 -8.75
C ASN A 264 23.57 -2.97 -8.04
N SER A 265 23.52 -3.13 -6.72
CA SER A 265 22.30 -2.96 -5.93
C SER A 265 21.71 -1.53 -6.00
N MET A 266 22.58 -0.52 -6.17
CA MET A 266 22.20 0.89 -6.31
C MET A 266 21.43 1.19 -7.61
N PHE A 267 21.50 0.29 -8.60
CA PHE A 267 20.77 0.43 -9.87
C PHE A 267 19.27 0.54 -9.66
N SER A 268 18.73 -0.14 -8.65
CA SER A 268 17.32 -0.03 -8.25
C SER A 268 16.88 1.40 -7.97
N MET A 269 17.75 2.18 -7.30
CA MET A 269 17.50 3.58 -6.96
C MET A 269 17.49 4.46 -8.22
N VAL A 270 18.40 4.21 -9.17
CA VAL A 270 18.45 4.95 -10.46
C VAL A 270 17.16 4.73 -11.23
N VAL A 271 16.70 3.48 -11.34
CA VAL A 271 15.43 3.15 -12.01
C VAL A 271 14.24 3.82 -11.29
N MET A 272 14.21 3.79 -9.95
CA MET A 272 13.16 4.43 -9.16
C MET A 272 13.09 5.94 -9.41
N VAL A 273 14.22 6.64 -9.35
CA VAL A 273 14.28 8.10 -9.53
C VAL A 273 13.87 8.50 -10.93
N LEU A 274 14.37 7.81 -11.97
CA LEU A 274 14.02 8.10 -13.36
C LEU A 274 12.56 7.79 -13.68
N SER A 275 11.98 6.78 -13.05
CA SER A 275 10.57 6.41 -13.21
C SER A 275 9.61 7.32 -12.45
N ALA A 276 10.07 7.95 -11.36
CA ALA A 276 9.23 8.80 -10.51
C ALA A 276 8.68 10.02 -11.24
N LEU A 277 9.47 10.68 -12.08
CA LEU A 277 9.04 11.89 -12.79
C LEU A 277 7.87 11.63 -13.75
N PRO A 278 7.96 10.70 -14.72
CA PRO A 278 6.82 10.42 -15.61
C PRO A 278 5.62 9.88 -14.84
N MET A 279 5.83 9.04 -13.83
CA MET A 279 4.76 8.56 -12.96
C MET A 279 3.97 9.71 -12.34
N LEU A 280 4.64 10.69 -11.73
CA LEU A 280 4.00 11.84 -11.07
C LEU A 280 3.33 12.79 -12.10
N VAL A 281 3.97 13.05 -13.24
CA VAL A 281 3.41 13.91 -14.30
C VAL A 281 2.10 13.32 -14.82
N PHE A 282 2.07 12.04 -15.15
CA PHE A 282 0.86 11.39 -15.68
C PHE A 282 -0.20 11.16 -14.61
N ALA A 283 0.19 10.90 -13.36
CA ALA A 283 -0.72 10.89 -12.22
C ALA A 283 -1.45 12.24 -12.06
N ALA A 284 -0.74 13.35 -12.20
CA ALA A 284 -1.33 14.70 -12.14
C ALA A 284 -2.29 15.03 -13.30
N LEU A 285 -2.16 14.32 -14.43
CA LEU A 285 -3.05 14.47 -15.60
C LEU A 285 -4.34 13.64 -15.51
N VAL A 286 -4.46 12.72 -14.56
CA VAL A 286 -5.64 11.85 -14.39
C VAL A 286 -6.96 12.63 -14.36
N PRO A 287 -7.12 13.77 -13.66
CA PRO A 287 -8.38 14.53 -13.69
C PRO A 287 -8.78 14.99 -15.09
N LYS A 288 -7.81 15.32 -15.95
CA LYS A 288 -8.08 15.72 -17.35
C LYS A 288 -8.52 14.53 -18.21
N PHE A 289 -7.96 13.36 -17.97
CA PHE A 289 -8.36 12.14 -18.67
C PHE A 289 -9.76 11.68 -18.27
N VAL A 290 -10.06 11.66 -16.97
CA VAL A 290 -11.36 11.27 -16.43
C VAL A 290 -12.46 12.26 -16.83
N ALA A 291 -12.15 13.54 -17.01
CA ALA A 291 -13.12 14.52 -17.53
C ALA A 291 -13.56 14.24 -18.98
N LYS A 292 -12.74 13.50 -19.75
CA LYS A 292 -13.02 13.25 -21.17
C LYS A 292 -13.41 11.80 -21.48
N TYR A 293 -12.89 10.85 -20.73
CA TYR A 293 -13.07 9.42 -20.97
C TYR A 293 -13.57 8.73 -19.70
N ASP A 294 -14.32 7.66 -19.88
CA ASP A 294 -14.78 6.78 -18.80
C ASP A 294 -13.62 6.18 -18.03
N LYS A 295 -13.69 6.23 -16.69
CA LYS A 295 -12.63 5.76 -15.78
C LYS A 295 -12.18 4.33 -16.07
N MET A 296 -13.13 3.42 -16.28
CA MET A 296 -12.79 2.01 -16.52
C MET A 296 -12.08 1.82 -17.86
N LYS A 297 -12.41 2.58 -18.89
CA LYS A 297 -11.71 2.52 -20.19
C LYS A 297 -10.26 2.98 -20.07
N ILE A 298 -10.01 4.07 -19.34
CA ILE A 298 -8.63 4.55 -19.07
C ILE A 298 -7.86 3.47 -18.32
N TYR A 299 -8.46 2.91 -17.27
CA TYR A 299 -7.83 1.91 -16.41
C TYR A 299 -7.45 0.65 -17.17
N LEU A 300 -8.37 0.11 -18.00
CA LEU A 300 -8.12 -1.04 -18.87
C LEU A 300 -7.06 -0.75 -19.95
N THR A 301 -7.07 0.44 -20.56
CA THR A 301 -6.04 0.83 -21.54
C THR A 301 -4.65 0.83 -20.88
N CYS A 302 -4.54 1.39 -19.68
CA CYS A 302 -3.30 1.37 -18.89
C CYS A 302 -2.87 -0.07 -18.53
N ALA A 303 -3.82 -0.94 -18.16
CA ALA A 303 -3.53 -2.34 -17.85
C ALA A 303 -2.98 -3.08 -19.09
N VAL A 304 -3.59 -2.93 -20.25
CA VAL A 304 -3.12 -3.53 -21.50
C VAL A 304 -1.73 -3.01 -21.87
N LEU A 305 -1.50 -1.70 -21.78
CA LEU A 305 -0.19 -1.10 -22.05
C LEU A 305 0.88 -1.62 -21.08
N GLN A 306 0.56 -1.76 -19.80
CA GLN A 306 1.48 -2.30 -18.79
C GLN A 306 1.85 -3.75 -19.07
N VAL A 307 0.88 -4.59 -19.46
CA VAL A 307 1.13 -5.99 -19.87
C VAL A 307 2.00 -6.05 -21.13
N ALA A 308 1.66 -5.26 -22.15
CA ALA A 308 2.43 -5.22 -23.41
C ALA A 308 3.89 -4.81 -23.18
N LEU A 309 4.12 -3.75 -22.40
CA LEU A 309 5.48 -3.32 -22.05
C LEU A 309 6.24 -4.39 -21.24
N SER A 310 5.57 -5.09 -20.34
CA SER A 310 6.19 -6.15 -19.56
C SER A 310 6.58 -7.35 -20.44
N VAL A 311 5.74 -7.74 -21.41
CA VAL A 311 6.08 -8.79 -22.38
C VAL A 311 7.28 -8.37 -23.23
N VAL A 312 7.31 -7.12 -23.71
CA VAL A 312 8.47 -6.58 -24.44
C VAL A 312 9.74 -6.61 -23.59
N MET A 313 9.66 -6.20 -22.31
CA MET A 313 10.78 -6.26 -21.37
C MET A 313 11.29 -7.68 -21.19
N TRP A 314 10.38 -8.64 -21.03
CA TRP A 314 10.75 -10.04 -20.86
C TRP A 314 11.45 -10.62 -22.09
N LEU A 315 10.95 -10.33 -23.31
CA LEU A 315 11.52 -10.80 -24.57
C LEU A 315 12.91 -10.21 -24.88
N ILE A 316 13.14 -8.94 -24.51
CA ILE A 316 14.41 -8.25 -24.68
C ILE A 316 15.47 -8.78 -23.68
N GLY A 317 15.02 -9.21 -22.49
CA GLY A 317 15.91 -9.65 -21.42
C GLY A 317 16.58 -8.49 -20.69
N TYR A 318 17.59 -8.81 -19.90
CA TYR A 318 18.30 -7.86 -19.04
C TYR A 318 19.72 -7.49 -19.52
N SER A 319 20.13 -7.93 -20.71
CA SER A 319 21.48 -7.67 -21.24
C SER A 319 21.75 -6.20 -21.55
N ASN A 320 20.73 -5.42 -21.85
CA ASN A 320 20.86 -3.99 -22.18
C ASN A 320 20.25 -3.12 -21.08
N MET A 321 21.12 -2.62 -20.21
CA MET A 321 20.74 -1.77 -19.07
C MET A 321 19.98 -0.49 -19.48
N ILE A 322 20.42 0.17 -20.56
CA ILE A 322 19.79 1.42 -21.01
C ILE A 322 18.37 1.15 -21.50
N LEU A 323 18.20 0.11 -22.29
CA LEU A 323 16.88 -0.27 -22.82
C LEU A 323 15.94 -0.69 -21.67
N PHE A 324 16.45 -1.40 -20.67
CA PHE A 324 15.69 -1.73 -19.47
C PHE A 324 15.21 -0.47 -18.74
N ILE A 325 16.09 0.53 -18.52
CA ILE A 325 15.71 1.81 -17.89
C ILE A 325 14.60 2.49 -18.70
N VAL A 326 14.76 2.60 -20.03
CA VAL A 326 13.76 3.24 -20.89
C VAL A 326 12.40 2.55 -20.76
N LEU A 327 12.38 1.22 -20.76
CA LEU A 327 11.15 0.46 -20.62
C LEU A 327 10.53 0.60 -19.23
N CYS A 328 11.34 0.67 -18.16
CA CYS A 328 10.85 0.98 -16.82
C CYS A 328 10.20 2.37 -16.74
N VAL A 329 10.82 3.38 -17.35
CA VAL A 329 10.29 4.75 -17.43
C VAL A 329 8.98 4.79 -18.20
N LEU A 330 8.89 4.10 -19.34
CA LEU A 330 7.64 3.99 -20.11
C LEU A 330 6.54 3.26 -19.32
N ARG A 331 6.89 2.19 -18.60
CA ARG A 331 5.96 1.44 -17.75
C ARG A 331 5.47 2.23 -16.53
N ALA A 332 6.26 3.18 -16.04
CA ALA A 332 5.87 4.05 -14.95
C ALA A 332 4.68 4.98 -15.29
N ILE A 333 4.45 5.25 -16.57
CA ILE A 333 3.33 6.08 -17.04
C ILE A 333 1.97 5.42 -16.72
N PRO A 334 1.64 4.25 -17.27
CA PRO A 334 0.37 3.59 -16.94
C PRO A 334 0.27 3.24 -15.45
N GLN A 335 1.38 2.92 -14.79
CA GLN A 335 1.40 2.64 -13.35
C GLN A 335 1.01 3.87 -12.53
N GLY A 336 1.49 5.06 -12.88
CA GLY A 336 1.12 6.31 -12.21
C GLY A 336 -0.37 6.64 -12.36
N ILE A 337 -0.92 6.47 -13.56
CA ILE A 337 -2.35 6.67 -13.83
C ILE A 337 -3.18 5.68 -13.00
N MET A 338 -2.87 4.40 -13.09
CA MET A 338 -3.59 3.35 -12.34
C MET A 338 -3.49 3.55 -10.83
N GLY A 339 -2.33 3.96 -10.32
CA GLY A 339 -2.11 4.20 -8.89
C GLY A 339 -3.02 5.30 -8.32
N VAL A 340 -3.30 6.36 -9.08
CA VAL A 340 -4.27 7.40 -8.67
C VAL A 340 -5.71 6.89 -8.79
N MET A 341 -6.02 6.15 -9.85
CA MET A 341 -7.39 5.74 -10.15
C MET A 341 -7.87 4.57 -9.29
N VAL A 342 -6.95 3.80 -8.71
CA VAL A 342 -7.26 2.53 -8.02
C VAL A 342 -8.36 2.66 -6.95
N PHE A 343 -8.44 3.78 -6.25
CA PHE A 343 -9.46 3.97 -5.22
C PHE A 343 -10.64 4.85 -5.64
N MET A 344 -10.69 5.28 -6.92
CA MET A 344 -11.82 6.04 -7.44
C MET A 344 -13.07 5.17 -7.68
N PHE A 345 -12.91 3.86 -7.83
CA PHE A 345 -14.01 2.93 -8.06
C PHE A 345 -14.77 2.53 -6.78
N THR A 346 -14.14 2.69 -5.62
CA THR A 346 -14.78 2.35 -4.33
C THR A 346 -16.01 3.21 -4.04
N PRO A 347 -15.95 4.57 -4.14
CA PRO A 347 -17.16 5.39 -3.99
C PRO A 347 -18.25 5.08 -5.03
N ASP A 348 -17.85 4.80 -6.28
CA ASP A 348 -18.81 4.45 -7.34
C ASP A 348 -19.61 3.17 -6.99
N CYS A 349 -18.91 2.16 -6.47
CA CYS A 349 -19.54 0.94 -5.99
C CYS A 349 -20.42 1.17 -4.74
N ALA A 350 -20.09 2.16 -3.90
CA ALA A 350 -20.92 2.53 -2.76
C ALA A 350 -22.25 3.18 -3.23
N GLU A 351 -22.20 4.10 -4.21
CA GLU A 351 -23.39 4.71 -4.79
C GLU A 351 -24.28 3.68 -5.51
N TYR A 352 -23.67 2.74 -6.26
CA TYR A 352 -24.38 1.60 -6.83
C TYR A 352 -25.07 0.75 -5.75
N GLY A 353 -24.37 0.44 -4.67
CA GLY A 353 -24.93 -0.32 -3.55
C GLY A 353 -26.14 0.36 -2.92
N LYS A 354 -26.05 1.68 -2.67
CA LYS A 354 -27.16 2.50 -2.15
C LYS A 354 -28.32 2.54 -3.13
N PHE A 355 -28.07 2.78 -4.41
CA PHE A 355 -29.11 2.79 -5.45
C PHE A 355 -29.83 1.45 -5.56
N LYS A 356 -29.12 0.32 -5.44
CA LYS A 356 -29.68 -1.03 -5.56
C LYS A 356 -30.49 -1.46 -4.32
N THR A 357 -29.97 -1.20 -3.12
CA THR A 357 -30.50 -1.74 -1.87
C THR A 357 -31.27 -0.73 -1.01
N GLY A 358 -31.15 0.57 -1.30
CA GLY A 358 -31.64 1.66 -0.46
C GLY A 358 -30.84 1.89 0.81
N ILE A 359 -29.81 1.07 1.09
CA ILE A 359 -29.01 1.12 2.31
C ILE A 359 -27.72 1.89 2.04
N GLU A 360 -27.43 2.92 2.83
CA GLU A 360 -26.16 3.62 2.79
C GLU A 360 -25.09 2.81 3.51
N ALA A 361 -24.14 2.26 2.76
CA ALA A 361 -23.09 1.37 3.27
C ALA A 361 -21.67 1.90 2.93
N LYS A 362 -21.49 3.23 2.91
CA LYS A 362 -20.19 3.85 2.57
C LYS A 362 -19.07 3.36 3.48
N GLY A 363 -19.30 3.34 4.80
CA GLY A 363 -18.31 2.87 5.77
C GLY A 363 -17.87 1.43 5.52
N ILE A 364 -18.82 0.52 5.24
CA ILE A 364 -18.53 -0.88 4.91
C ILE A 364 -17.72 -0.98 3.61
N THR A 365 -18.05 -0.17 2.60
CA THR A 365 -17.36 -0.20 1.30
C THR A 365 -15.90 0.22 1.43
N PHE A 366 -15.61 1.28 2.19
CA PHE A 366 -14.23 1.71 2.45
C PHE A 366 -13.46 0.76 3.38
N ALA A 367 -14.14 0.09 4.30
CA ALA A 367 -13.51 -0.96 5.11
C ALA A 367 -13.08 -2.17 4.26
N ILE A 368 -13.88 -2.54 3.23
CA ILE A 368 -13.48 -3.54 2.24
C ILE A 368 -12.22 -3.09 1.49
N GLN A 369 -12.12 -1.82 1.12
CA GLN A 369 -10.91 -1.27 0.49
C GLN A 369 -9.68 -1.48 1.37
N THR A 370 -9.75 -1.08 2.63
CA THR A 370 -8.62 -1.23 3.58
C THR A 370 -8.25 -2.68 3.79
N PHE A 371 -9.25 -3.57 3.97
CA PHE A 371 -9.04 -5.00 4.08
C PHE A 371 -8.32 -5.57 2.84
N MET A 372 -8.75 -5.20 1.63
CA MET A 372 -8.14 -5.69 0.39
C MET A 372 -6.71 -5.19 0.20
N VAL A 373 -6.40 -3.96 0.59
CA VAL A 373 -5.02 -3.42 0.57
C VAL A 373 -4.10 -4.25 1.46
N LYS A 374 -4.53 -4.55 2.69
CA LYS A 374 -3.76 -5.36 3.62
C LYS A 374 -3.61 -6.80 3.13
N LEU A 375 -4.70 -7.42 2.70
CA LEU A 375 -4.71 -8.79 2.19
C LEU A 375 -3.75 -8.96 1.00
N THR A 376 -3.82 -8.06 0.02
CA THR A 376 -2.96 -8.16 -1.18
C THR A 376 -1.49 -7.93 -0.87
N GLY A 377 -1.17 -7.00 0.03
CA GLY A 377 0.21 -6.78 0.49
C GLY A 377 0.80 -8.02 1.18
N ALA A 378 -0.03 -8.70 1.95
CA ALA A 378 0.29 -9.96 2.59
C ALA A 378 0.61 -11.07 1.61
N VAL A 379 -0.32 -11.30 0.69
CA VAL A 379 -0.16 -12.34 -0.34
C VAL A 379 1.05 -12.04 -1.21
N SER A 380 1.27 -10.77 -1.58
CA SER A 380 2.45 -10.37 -2.36
C SER A 380 3.77 -10.68 -1.64
N SER A 381 3.86 -10.38 -0.34
CA SER A 381 5.07 -10.67 0.45
C SER A 381 5.32 -12.19 0.58
N ALA A 382 4.28 -12.96 0.88
CA ALA A 382 4.41 -14.42 0.96
C ALA A 382 4.73 -15.04 -0.40
N LEU A 383 4.10 -14.57 -1.47
CA LEU A 383 4.32 -15.04 -2.83
C LEU A 383 5.74 -14.75 -3.32
N SER A 384 6.31 -13.60 -2.96
CA SER A 384 7.69 -13.27 -3.34
C SER A 384 8.69 -14.27 -2.75
N LEU A 385 8.53 -14.64 -1.48
CA LEU A 385 9.37 -15.66 -0.82
C LEU A 385 9.13 -17.05 -1.42
N PHE A 386 7.87 -17.44 -1.61
CA PHE A 386 7.52 -18.73 -2.20
C PHE A 386 8.12 -18.92 -3.59
N LEU A 387 7.99 -17.91 -4.45
CA LEU A 387 8.52 -17.97 -5.83
C LEU A 387 10.05 -18.01 -5.86
N LEU A 388 10.74 -17.36 -4.93
CA LEU A 388 12.19 -17.53 -4.79
C LEU A 388 12.55 -18.99 -4.49
N GLY A 389 11.80 -19.65 -3.60
CA GLY A 389 11.98 -21.08 -3.34
C GLY A 389 11.77 -21.95 -4.59
N VAL A 390 10.72 -21.65 -5.38
CA VAL A 390 10.39 -22.39 -6.62
C VAL A 390 11.50 -22.30 -7.67
N ILE A 391 12.16 -21.13 -7.80
CA ILE A 391 13.26 -20.94 -8.78
C ILE A 391 14.60 -21.48 -8.27
N GLY A 392 14.66 -22.13 -7.12
CA GLY A 392 15.88 -22.70 -6.57
C GLY A 392 16.86 -21.65 -6.03
N TRP A 393 16.34 -20.64 -5.33
CA TRP A 393 17.16 -19.60 -4.69
C TRP A 393 18.17 -20.19 -3.73
N LYS A 394 19.47 -19.91 -3.95
CA LYS A 394 20.53 -20.33 -3.04
C LYS A 394 20.61 -19.39 -1.83
N ASP A 395 20.93 -19.97 -0.68
CA ASP A 395 21.13 -19.25 0.57
C ASP A 395 22.21 -18.16 0.45
N VAL A 396 21.92 -16.97 0.93
CA VAL A 396 22.79 -15.80 0.95
C VAL A 396 23.16 -15.37 2.38
N SER A 397 22.80 -16.17 3.37
CA SER A 397 22.93 -15.84 4.81
C SER A 397 24.36 -15.71 5.32
N GLN A 398 25.36 -16.17 4.55
CA GLN A 398 26.76 -15.95 4.84
C GLN A 398 27.14 -14.46 4.75
N ALA A 399 26.38 -13.65 4.02
CA ALA A 399 26.51 -12.20 3.97
C ALA A 399 25.48 -11.51 4.88
N GLU A 400 25.75 -10.26 5.25
CA GLU A 400 24.83 -9.39 6.01
C GLU A 400 24.22 -8.29 5.14
N ASN A 401 24.87 -8.02 4.00
CA ASN A 401 24.53 -6.95 3.10
C ASN A 401 25.10 -7.23 1.71
N PHE A 402 24.81 -6.35 0.75
CA PHE A 402 25.25 -6.53 -0.64
C PHE A 402 26.77 -6.36 -0.82
N GLU A 403 27.46 -5.56 0.01
CA GLU A 403 28.92 -5.45 -0.01
C GLU A 403 29.58 -6.79 0.31
N GLN A 404 29.17 -7.43 1.41
CA GLN A 404 29.69 -8.75 1.79
C GLN A 404 29.28 -9.83 0.78
N LEU A 405 28.07 -9.77 0.24
CA LEU A 405 27.60 -10.70 -0.77
C LEU A 405 28.51 -10.69 -2.00
N LYS A 406 28.94 -9.50 -2.42
CA LYS A 406 29.89 -9.30 -3.51
C LYS A 406 31.29 -9.79 -3.15
N ALA A 407 31.79 -9.44 -1.95
CA ALA A 407 33.11 -9.83 -1.47
C ALA A 407 33.27 -11.36 -1.36
N LEU A 408 32.22 -12.05 -0.92
CA LEU A 408 32.18 -13.51 -0.81
C LEU A 408 31.99 -14.22 -2.16
N GLY A 409 31.65 -13.49 -3.23
CA GLY A 409 31.42 -14.05 -4.55
C GLY A 409 30.24 -15.03 -4.62
N ILE A 410 29.22 -14.84 -3.75
CA ILE A 410 28.03 -15.72 -3.71
C ILE A 410 27.16 -15.43 -4.94
N THR A 411 27.10 -16.38 -5.86
CA THR A 411 26.33 -16.29 -7.12
C THR A 411 25.18 -17.27 -7.14
N GLN A 412 24.11 -16.89 -7.85
CA GLN A 412 22.97 -17.76 -8.16
C GLN A 412 23.27 -18.54 -9.45
N THR A 413 22.58 -19.66 -9.68
CA THR A 413 22.73 -20.41 -10.93
C THR A 413 22.10 -19.64 -12.10
N PRO A 414 22.55 -19.87 -13.35
CA PRO A 414 21.91 -19.27 -14.53
C PRO A 414 20.41 -19.48 -14.58
N GLU A 415 19.94 -20.70 -14.26
CA GLU A 415 18.53 -21.06 -14.25
C GLU A 415 17.76 -20.25 -13.19
N THR A 416 18.36 -20.04 -12.00
CA THR A 416 17.77 -19.19 -10.94
C THR A 416 17.69 -17.73 -11.37
N LEU A 417 18.71 -17.23 -12.10
CA LEU A 417 18.71 -15.84 -12.60
C LEU A 417 17.66 -15.61 -13.70
N GLU A 418 17.49 -16.56 -14.61
CA GLU A 418 16.40 -16.54 -15.61
C GLU A 418 15.03 -16.61 -14.92
N GLY A 419 14.90 -17.50 -13.93
CA GLY A 419 13.71 -17.59 -13.09
C GLY A 419 13.43 -16.28 -12.34
N LEU A 420 14.47 -15.63 -11.78
CA LEU A 420 14.35 -14.33 -11.09
C LEU A 420 13.85 -13.25 -12.05
N TRP A 421 14.38 -13.21 -13.29
CA TRP A 421 13.90 -12.29 -14.33
C TRP A 421 12.44 -12.54 -14.69
N PHE A 422 12.08 -13.81 -14.89
CA PHE A 422 10.69 -14.18 -15.19
C PHE A 422 9.72 -13.75 -14.08
N ILE A 423 10.00 -14.12 -12.83
CA ILE A 423 9.10 -13.77 -11.72
C ILE A 423 9.02 -12.28 -11.50
N PHE A 424 10.11 -11.54 -11.72
CA PHE A 424 10.14 -10.09 -11.53
C PHE A 424 9.30 -9.34 -12.58
N ILE A 425 9.32 -9.78 -13.84
CA ILE A 425 8.62 -9.09 -14.94
C ILE A 425 7.25 -9.71 -15.22
N MET A 426 7.18 -11.05 -15.33
CA MET A 426 5.98 -11.72 -15.86
C MET A 426 4.92 -11.96 -14.79
N VAL A 427 5.30 -12.25 -13.54
CA VAL A 427 4.29 -12.49 -12.48
C VAL A 427 3.44 -11.24 -12.24
N PRO A 428 3.99 -10.01 -12.10
CA PRO A 428 3.19 -8.80 -12.05
C PRO A 428 2.34 -8.57 -13.31
N ALA A 429 2.88 -8.87 -14.49
CA ALA A 429 2.15 -8.73 -15.75
C ALA A 429 0.94 -9.68 -15.82
N ILE A 430 1.11 -10.94 -15.37
CA ILE A 430 0.01 -11.91 -15.24
C ILE A 430 -1.05 -11.39 -14.27
N GLY A 431 -0.62 -10.79 -13.14
CA GLY A 431 -1.54 -10.17 -12.18
C GLY A 431 -2.40 -9.06 -12.79
N VAL A 432 -1.76 -8.16 -13.54
CA VAL A 432 -2.47 -7.10 -14.26
C VAL A 432 -3.42 -7.67 -15.32
N ALA A 433 -2.99 -8.70 -16.07
CA ALA A 433 -3.82 -9.34 -17.10
C ALA A 433 -5.06 -10.02 -16.50
N LEU A 434 -4.89 -10.80 -15.41
CA LEU A 434 -5.99 -11.41 -14.68
C LEU A 434 -6.93 -10.36 -14.09
N GLY A 435 -6.37 -9.29 -13.53
CA GLY A 435 -7.14 -8.15 -13.06
C GLY A 435 -7.95 -7.50 -14.16
N ALA A 436 -7.34 -7.28 -15.33
CA ALA A 436 -8.02 -6.69 -16.49
C ALA A 436 -9.20 -7.54 -16.97
N ILE A 437 -9.10 -8.87 -16.94
CA ILE A 437 -10.23 -9.78 -17.26
C ILE A 437 -11.41 -9.54 -16.31
N CYS A 438 -11.15 -9.40 -15.00
CA CYS A 438 -12.18 -9.08 -14.03
C CYS A 438 -12.80 -7.70 -14.28
N TRP A 439 -11.97 -6.69 -14.57
CA TRP A 439 -12.42 -5.32 -14.82
C TRP A 439 -13.19 -5.15 -16.14
N MET A 440 -12.93 -5.99 -17.15
CA MET A 440 -13.78 -6.04 -18.35
C MET A 440 -15.23 -6.47 -18.07
N LEU A 441 -15.43 -7.19 -16.98
CA LEU A 441 -16.78 -7.57 -16.50
C LEU A 441 -17.46 -6.49 -15.63
N TYR A 442 -16.73 -5.47 -15.23
CA TYR A 442 -17.24 -4.32 -14.49
C TYR A 442 -18.09 -3.43 -15.41
N ARG A 443 -19.34 -3.19 -15.05
CA ARG A 443 -20.35 -2.58 -15.96
C ARG A 443 -20.80 -1.19 -15.57
N LEU A 444 -20.29 -0.61 -14.50
CA LEU A 444 -20.64 0.75 -14.11
C LEU A 444 -19.87 1.75 -14.99
N SER A 445 -20.61 2.55 -15.77
CA SER A 445 -20.06 3.70 -16.46
C SER A 445 -20.10 4.93 -15.55
N ASP A 446 -19.24 5.92 -15.78
CA ASP A 446 -19.26 7.18 -15.01
C ASP A 446 -20.60 7.91 -15.16
N HIS A 447 -21.22 7.83 -16.33
CA HIS A 447 -22.55 8.38 -16.60
C HIS A 447 -23.63 7.69 -15.72
N ASP A 448 -23.61 6.34 -15.64
CA ASP A 448 -24.60 5.61 -14.86
C ASP A 448 -24.42 5.88 -13.36
N VAL A 449 -23.16 5.99 -12.88
CA VAL A 449 -22.84 6.35 -11.49
C VAL A 449 -23.35 7.75 -11.16
N GLN A 450 -23.20 8.71 -12.07
CA GLN A 450 -23.73 10.06 -11.87
C GLN A 450 -25.26 10.05 -11.72
N LEU A 451 -25.98 9.34 -12.59
CA LEU A 451 -27.44 9.20 -12.50
C LEU A 451 -27.86 8.54 -11.19
N MET A 452 -27.14 7.48 -10.75
CA MET A 452 -27.39 6.84 -9.45
C MET A 452 -27.18 7.81 -8.29
N THR A 453 -26.12 8.62 -8.36
CA THR A 453 -25.82 9.62 -7.33
C THR A 453 -26.89 10.71 -7.26
N GLU A 454 -27.37 11.18 -8.40
CA GLU A 454 -28.47 12.16 -8.49
C GLU A 454 -29.77 11.60 -7.91
N ALA A 455 -30.10 10.36 -8.23
CA ALA A 455 -31.26 9.68 -7.68
C ALA A 455 -31.13 9.40 -6.17
N ASN A 456 -29.95 8.96 -5.71
CA ASN A 456 -29.64 8.74 -4.29
C ASN A 456 -29.75 10.02 -3.45
N ASN A 457 -29.53 11.19 -4.07
CA ASN A 457 -29.66 12.51 -3.46
C ASN A 457 -31.05 13.15 -3.67
N GLY A 458 -32.00 12.44 -4.27
CA GLY A 458 -33.37 12.91 -4.51
C GLY A 458 -33.53 14.02 -5.56
N LYS A 459 -32.54 14.19 -6.44
CA LYS A 459 -32.60 15.19 -7.54
C LYS A 459 -33.43 14.71 -8.71
N ILE A 460 -33.44 13.42 -8.98
CA ILE A 460 -34.25 12.73 -9.98
C ILE A 460 -34.89 11.48 -9.35
N THR A 461 -35.93 10.96 -9.96
CA THR A 461 -36.53 9.71 -9.51
C THR A 461 -35.68 8.51 -9.93
N ARG A 462 -35.90 7.37 -9.27
CA ARG A 462 -35.18 6.13 -9.60
C ARG A 462 -35.50 5.66 -11.01
N GLU A 463 -36.75 5.80 -11.41
CA GLU A 463 -37.27 5.44 -12.73
C GLU A 463 -36.66 6.30 -13.83
N GLU A 464 -36.53 7.61 -13.61
CA GLU A 464 -35.90 8.54 -14.52
C GLU A 464 -34.40 8.22 -14.68
N ALA A 465 -33.70 7.88 -13.58
CA ALA A 465 -32.32 7.45 -13.62
C ALA A 465 -32.15 6.18 -14.48
N ILE A 466 -32.96 5.14 -14.23
CA ILE A 466 -32.92 3.87 -14.99
C ILE A 466 -33.18 4.09 -16.48
N ALA A 467 -34.12 4.96 -16.82
CA ALA A 467 -34.45 5.26 -18.22
C ALA A 467 -33.30 5.89 -19.02
N GLN A 468 -32.42 6.64 -18.33
CA GLN A 468 -31.28 7.35 -18.93
C GLN A 468 -29.97 6.57 -18.86
N MET A 469 -29.91 5.44 -18.11
CA MET A 469 -28.69 4.62 -17.99
C MET A 469 -28.30 3.95 -19.30
N LYS A 470 -27.00 3.81 -19.52
CA LYS A 470 -26.44 3.02 -20.62
C LYS A 470 -26.65 1.53 -20.46
N ASN A 471 -26.69 1.04 -19.21
CA ASN A 471 -26.84 -0.37 -18.86
C ASN A 471 -28.06 -0.62 -17.92
N PRO A 472 -29.30 -0.35 -18.34
CA PRO A 472 -30.47 -0.45 -17.47
C PRO A 472 -30.90 -1.90 -17.14
N LYS A 473 -30.45 -2.90 -17.93
CA LYS A 473 -30.92 -4.32 -17.84
C LYS A 473 -30.78 -4.94 -16.45
N GLU A 474 -29.80 -4.51 -15.65
CA GLU A 474 -29.58 -5.05 -14.31
C GLU A 474 -30.66 -4.58 -13.31
N PHE A 475 -31.28 -3.43 -13.53
CA PHE A 475 -32.25 -2.81 -12.65
C PHE A 475 -33.71 -3.08 -13.07
N LEU A 476 -33.91 -3.49 -14.31
CA LEU A 476 -35.25 -3.83 -14.85
C LEU A 476 -35.74 -5.22 -14.38
N LYS A 477 -34.88 -6.05 -13.79
CA LYS A 477 -35.21 -7.42 -13.33
C LYS A 477 -35.60 -7.54 -11.85
N VAL A 478 -35.64 -6.43 -11.12
CA VAL A 478 -36.07 -6.43 -9.72
C VAL A 478 -37.56 -6.06 -9.68
N LYS A 479 -38.44 -7.04 -9.89
CA LYS A 479 -39.82 -7.04 -9.42
C LYS A 479 -39.89 -7.86 -8.15
#